data_c4202b42e05dd9fceb9fa89e46c9db2a
#
_entry.id   c4202b42e05dd9fceb9fa89e46c9db2a
#
_cell.length_a   1.000
_cell.length_b   1.000
_cell.length_c   1.000
_cell.angle_alpha   90.00
_cell.angle_beta   90.00
_cell.angle_gamma   90.00
#
_symmetry.space_group_name_H-M   'P 1'
#
loop_
_entity.id
_entity.type
_entity.pdbx_description
1 polymer ?
#
loop_
_entity_poly.entity_id
_entity_poly.type
_entity_poly.pdbx_seq_one_letter_code
_entity_poly.pdbx_strand_id
1 'polypeptide(L)'
;MVPGFLSQFFSSAPSPHIVMSPPPPRVMSGPGQQKYEYNTVPYFIVASVEMGNTTTKCILAGVNLETGRSYIINKTVCMSRDVRPPHPGETVFGKTLDGTELTRESVTELVRDNIITCHKEAGLEIKKDLDFVVRSTGVVAAMDSPDQVGDFIIALANGCLDASVPPGKMTPPMSKENQSKKLQKFSFADKVNFSGAVAGVVPPKGTTGVEMVANEMEGELAMAGIKEGAKWTPVDFRNPCVSIDFGTTLDGRITSPVQAGSPSPFSDTVGNFCGLAGAIPDAIVRGTGLVRERTGTALDLFTDACIIGGKCKTKKPSQAVKDYVEQCHALISVEIVPSSRSRYGRVPVHADIAAQSGVAMVGIDAGENGSNLDELGKLGKEIYTKHGKKALADVIDRVCAQMALRLIDVTREQGLIFPDTTIGFTGRAAISGLKPCYILEGITERKIFENPQDRLVFVDDGLARGAALMGRCMNSLGKPNHPIGGQHNGKCILSERMKIGR
;
A
#
# COMPACT_ATOMS: atom_id res chain seq x y z
N MET A 1 29.93 -16.31 52.20
CA MET A 1 29.35 -17.09 51.11
C MET A 1 28.05 -16.41 50.68
N VAL A 2 28.07 -15.71 49.58
CA VAL A 2 26.91 -15.05 49.00
C VAL A 2 26.51 -15.91 47.81
N PRO A 3 25.22 -16.36 47.71
CA PRO A 3 24.80 -17.14 46.56
C PRO A 3 24.68 -16.23 45.32
N GLY A 4 25.32 -16.68 44.24
CA GLY A 4 25.34 -15.99 43.00
C GLY A 4 23.94 -15.87 42.37
N PHE A 5 23.60 -14.69 41.94
CA PHE A 5 22.49 -14.37 41.06
C PHE A 5 22.81 -14.92 39.66
N LEU A 6 22.27 -16.08 39.36
CA LEU A 6 22.12 -16.52 37.98
C LEU A 6 20.97 -15.70 37.37
N SER A 7 21.32 -14.58 36.74
CA SER A 7 20.39 -13.91 35.82
C SER A 7 20.18 -14.82 34.63
N GLN A 8 19.03 -15.49 34.60
CA GLN A 8 18.52 -16.17 33.41
C GLN A 8 18.29 -15.10 32.34
N PHE A 9 19.19 -15.02 31.39
CA PHE A 9 18.95 -14.34 30.12
C PHE A 9 17.88 -15.15 29.37
N PHE A 10 16.63 -14.85 29.66
CA PHE A 10 15.58 -15.15 28.71
C PHE A 10 15.76 -14.16 27.56
N SER A 11 16.43 -14.57 26.50
CA SER A 11 16.36 -13.87 25.24
C SER A 11 14.90 -13.97 24.79
N SER A 12 14.13 -12.91 25.02
CA SER A 12 12.80 -12.80 24.40
C SER A 12 13.02 -12.82 22.90
N ALA A 13 12.30 -13.70 22.20
CA ALA A 13 12.35 -13.72 20.74
C ALA A 13 12.12 -12.29 20.21
N PRO A 14 12.88 -11.87 19.19
CA PRO A 14 12.75 -10.54 18.63
C PRO A 14 11.31 -10.31 18.17
N SER A 15 10.79 -9.12 18.42
CA SER A 15 9.43 -8.74 18.01
C SER A 15 9.51 -7.73 16.87
N PRO A 16 8.64 -7.83 15.84
CA PRO A 16 8.63 -6.89 14.73
C PRO A 16 8.16 -5.51 15.19
N HIS A 17 8.70 -4.46 14.57
CA HIS A 17 8.21 -3.11 14.75
C HIS A 17 6.96 -2.90 13.92
N ILE A 18 5.80 -2.91 14.56
CA ILE A 18 4.50 -2.67 13.92
C ILE A 18 4.01 -1.29 14.34
N VAL A 19 3.81 -0.44 13.35
CA VAL A 19 3.29 0.91 13.53
C VAL A 19 1.79 0.88 13.30
N MET A 20 1.04 0.81 14.38
CA MET A 20 -0.37 1.18 14.37
C MET A 20 -0.45 2.68 14.62
N SER A 21 -1.35 3.38 13.93
CA SER A 21 -1.50 4.80 14.15
C SER A 21 -1.92 5.07 15.60
N PRO A 22 -1.14 5.81 16.39
CA PRO A 22 -1.69 6.29 17.64
C PRO A 22 -2.88 7.21 17.32
N PRO A 23 -3.95 7.20 18.12
CA PRO A 23 -5.01 8.17 17.97
C PRO A 23 -4.41 9.58 18.11
N PRO A 24 -4.95 10.59 17.39
CA PRO A 24 -4.51 11.96 17.60
C PRO A 24 -4.67 12.35 19.07
N PRO A 25 -3.83 13.27 19.59
CA PRO A 25 -3.94 13.73 20.95
C PRO A 25 -5.37 14.21 21.25
N ARG A 26 -5.96 13.70 22.30
CA ARG A 26 -7.29 14.12 22.74
C ARG A 26 -7.12 15.31 23.68
N VAL A 27 -7.77 16.42 23.37
CA VAL A 27 -7.92 17.51 24.31
C VAL A 27 -9.25 17.32 25.05
N MET A 28 -9.21 17.30 26.36
CA MET A 28 -10.40 17.16 27.19
C MET A 28 -11.12 18.52 27.30
N SER A 29 -12.22 18.67 26.60
CA SER A 29 -13.11 19.81 26.75
C SER A 29 -14.33 19.39 27.58
N GLY A 30 -14.28 19.65 28.89
CA GLY A 30 -15.42 19.54 29.79
C GLY A 30 -15.94 18.13 30.11
N PRO A 31 -16.78 17.95 31.13
CA PRO A 31 -17.29 16.66 31.50
C PRO A 31 -18.26 16.13 30.43
N GLY A 32 -17.88 15.04 29.78
CA GLY A 32 -18.76 14.22 28.94
C GLY A 32 -18.63 14.37 27.43
N GLN A 33 -17.85 15.30 26.90
CA GLN A 33 -17.62 15.41 25.46
C GLN A 33 -16.12 15.33 25.13
N GLN A 34 -15.70 14.21 24.57
CA GLN A 34 -14.37 14.11 23.93
C GLN A 34 -14.47 14.74 22.55
N LYS A 35 -14.03 15.98 22.39
CA LYS A 35 -13.78 16.58 21.08
C LYS A 35 -12.31 16.46 20.75
N TYR A 36 -12.02 16.00 19.52
CA TYR A 36 -10.69 16.17 18.97
C TYR A 36 -10.51 17.64 18.62
N GLU A 37 -9.67 18.35 19.34
CA GLU A 37 -9.37 19.74 19.02
C GLU A 37 -8.38 19.81 17.85
N TYR A 38 -8.87 19.57 16.64
CA TYR A 38 -8.11 19.88 15.43
C TYR A 38 -7.99 21.40 15.18
N ASN A 39 -8.75 22.20 15.91
CA ASN A 39 -8.81 23.65 15.73
C ASN A 39 -7.76 24.44 16.53
N THR A 40 -7.12 23.86 17.53
CA THR A 40 -6.11 24.54 18.37
C THR A 40 -4.68 24.16 18.01
N VAL A 41 -4.48 23.01 17.40
CA VAL A 41 -3.19 22.59 16.86
C VAL A 41 -3.25 22.69 15.34
N PRO A 42 -2.25 23.23 14.66
CA PRO A 42 -2.27 23.39 13.20
C PRO A 42 -2.09 22.03 12.53
N TYR A 43 -3.19 21.34 12.32
CA TYR A 43 -3.23 20.11 11.52
C TYR A 43 -3.60 20.43 10.08
N PHE A 44 -2.94 19.75 9.16
CA PHE A 44 -3.33 19.69 7.75
C PHE A 44 -4.05 18.36 7.52
N ILE A 45 -5.37 18.44 7.25
CA ILE A 45 -6.24 17.25 7.14
C ILE A 45 -6.39 16.86 5.69
N VAL A 46 -6.00 15.63 5.39
CA VAL A 46 -6.08 15.04 4.04
C VAL A 46 -7.01 13.84 4.07
N ALA A 47 -7.93 13.77 3.11
CA ALA A 47 -8.64 12.56 2.79
C ALA A 47 -7.85 11.78 1.73
N SER A 48 -7.42 10.57 2.05
CA SER A 48 -6.94 9.59 1.08
C SER A 48 -8.12 8.75 0.63
N VAL A 49 -8.50 8.88 -0.62
CA VAL A 49 -9.61 8.14 -1.23
C VAL A 49 -9.02 7.13 -2.20
N GLU A 50 -9.16 5.86 -1.87
CA GLU A 50 -8.62 4.76 -2.65
C GLU A 50 -9.75 3.81 -3.06
N MET A 51 -9.87 3.51 -4.33
CA MET A 51 -10.66 2.37 -4.79
C MET A 51 -9.72 1.31 -5.34
N GLY A 52 -9.55 0.24 -4.58
CA GLY A 52 -8.82 -0.94 -5.00
C GLY A 52 -9.76 -2.01 -5.57
N ASN A 53 -9.18 -3.11 -6.03
CA ASN A 53 -9.95 -4.25 -6.56
C ASN A 53 -10.82 -4.94 -5.51
N THR A 54 -10.41 -4.95 -4.26
CA THR A 54 -11.14 -5.62 -3.16
C THR A 54 -11.86 -4.61 -2.27
N THR A 55 -11.19 -3.52 -1.89
CA THR A 55 -11.72 -2.54 -0.94
C THR A 55 -11.65 -1.13 -1.48
N THR A 56 -12.70 -0.36 -1.18
CA THR A 56 -12.74 1.09 -1.34
C THR A 56 -12.60 1.73 0.02
N LYS A 57 -11.68 2.67 0.17
CA LYS A 57 -11.34 3.28 1.45
C LYS A 57 -11.40 4.79 1.38
N CYS A 58 -11.87 5.39 2.45
CA CYS A 58 -11.61 6.79 2.76
C CYS A 58 -10.90 6.86 4.11
N ILE A 59 -9.69 7.40 4.12
CA ILE A 59 -8.89 7.54 5.32
C ILE A 59 -8.59 9.01 5.53
N LEU A 60 -9.02 9.54 6.66
CA LEU A 60 -8.70 10.88 7.09
C LEU A 60 -7.41 10.87 7.88
N ALA A 61 -6.41 11.56 7.38
CA ALA A 61 -5.12 11.70 8.02
C ALA A 61 -4.84 13.17 8.33
N GLY A 62 -4.39 13.46 9.55
CA GLY A 62 -3.97 14.79 9.98
C GLY A 62 -2.45 14.83 10.10
N VAL A 63 -1.82 15.79 9.41
CA VAL A 63 -0.39 16.08 9.58
C VAL A 63 -0.28 17.24 10.53
N ASN A 64 0.32 17.02 11.70
CA ASN A 64 0.66 18.08 12.62
C ASN A 64 1.74 18.97 12.01
N LEU A 65 1.43 20.24 11.81
CA LEU A 65 2.32 21.17 11.11
C LEU A 65 3.54 21.60 11.94
N GLU A 66 3.49 21.42 13.25
CA GLU A 66 4.61 21.73 14.15
C GLU A 66 5.62 20.58 14.19
N THR A 67 5.14 19.36 14.38
CA THR A 67 5.99 18.16 14.54
C THR A 67 6.26 17.44 13.23
N GLY A 68 5.46 17.69 12.19
CA GLY A 68 5.50 16.99 10.91
C GLY A 68 5.01 15.54 10.97
N ARG A 69 4.46 15.08 12.10
CA ARG A 69 3.96 13.72 12.26
C ARG A 69 2.54 13.57 11.75
N SER A 70 2.26 12.44 11.13
CA SER A 70 0.93 12.10 10.64
C SER A 70 0.19 11.16 11.60
N TYR A 71 -1.11 11.38 11.70
CA TYR A 71 -2.04 10.59 12.51
C TYR A 71 -3.21 10.16 11.65
N ILE A 72 -3.72 8.96 11.83
CA ILE A 72 -4.98 8.56 11.22
C ILE A 72 -6.12 9.01 12.15
N ILE A 73 -6.99 9.86 11.61
CA ILE A 73 -8.13 10.42 12.34
C ILE A 73 -9.30 9.45 12.31
N ASN A 74 -9.66 9.00 11.12
CA ASN A 74 -10.73 8.01 10.88
C ASN A 74 -10.48 7.24 9.60
N LYS A 75 -11.12 6.09 9.49
CA LYS A 75 -11.01 5.19 8.36
C LYS A 75 -12.33 4.48 8.13
N THR A 76 -12.86 4.66 6.94
CA THR A 76 -14.05 3.93 6.46
C THR A 76 -13.63 3.03 5.31
N VAL A 77 -14.00 1.76 5.40
CA VAL A 77 -13.69 0.74 4.40
C VAL A 77 -14.97 0.05 3.99
N CYS A 78 -15.24 0.00 2.70
CA CYS A 78 -16.29 -0.81 2.10
C CYS A 78 -15.69 -1.74 1.04
N MET A 79 -16.44 -2.75 0.62
CA MET A 79 -15.98 -3.63 -0.45
C MET A 79 -16.22 -2.97 -1.80
N SER A 80 -15.25 -3.01 -2.70
CA SER A 80 -15.42 -2.48 -4.06
C SER A 80 -16.52 -3.21 -4.83
N ARG A 81 -16.78 -4.49 -4.51
CA ARG A 81 -17.91 -5.26 -5.04
C ARG A 81 -19.27 -4.84 -4.49
N ASP A 82 -19.34 -4.01 -3.47
CA ASP A 82 -20.59 -3.45 -2.95
C ASP A 82 -21.10 -2.26 -3.78
N VAL A 83 -20.34 -1.90 -4.82
CA VAL A 83 -20.85 -1.00 -5.86
C VAL A 83 -22.17 -1.55 -6.40
N ARG A 84 -23.18 -0.68 -6.53
CA ARG A 84 -24.48 -1.16 -7.04
C ARG A 84 -24.38 -1.68 -8.48
N PRO A 85 -25.23 -2.62 -8.86
CA PRO A 85 -25.28 -3.08 -10.25
C PRO A 85 -25.61 -1.91 -11.22
N PRO A 86 -25.19 -2.02 -12.50
CA PRO A 86 -25.54 -1.05 -13.53
C PRO A 86 -27.07 -0.89 -13.66
N HIS A 87 -27.55 0.36 -13.75
CA HIS A 87 -28.92 0.65 -14.10
C HIS A 87 -29.11 0.64 -15.62
N PRO A 88 -30.36 0.48 -16.11
CA PRO A 88 -30.65 0.60 -17.54
C PRO A 88 -30.16 1.95 -18.09
N GLY A 89 -29.35 1.90 -19.15
CA GLY A 89 -28.79 3.09 -19.80
C GLY A 89 -27.41 3.52 -19.28
N GLU A 90 -26.90 2.93 -18.19
CA GLU A 90 -25.53 3.17 -17.75
C GLU A 90 -24.54 2.33 -18.56
N THR A 91 -23.39 2.90 -18.85
CA THR A 91 -22.33 2.21 -19.58
C THR A 91 -21.33 1.58 -18.62
N VAL A 92 -21.16 0.27 -18.73
CA VAL A 92 -20.09 -0.45 -18.01
C VAL A 92 -18.77 -0.10 -18.69
N PHE A 93 -17.89 0.59 -17.97
CA PHE A 93 -16.57 0.95 -18.50
C PHE A 93 -15.47 -0.05 -18.12
N GLY A 94 -15.67 -0.85 -17.08
CA GLY A 94 -14.67 -1.81 -16.63
C GLY A 94 -15.21 -2.76 -15.57
N LYS A 95 -14.33 -3.63 -15.06
CA LYS A 95 -14.64 -4.60 -14.00
C LYS A 95 -13.49 -4.67 -13.00
N THR A 96 -13.81 -5.03 -11.77
CA THR A 96 -12.80 -5.41 -10.77
C THR A 96 -12.20 -6.78 -11.10
N LEU A 97 -11.12 -7.18 -10.43
CA LEU A 97 -10.51 -8.51 -10.63
C LEU A 97 -11.47 -9.68 -10.34
N ASP A 98 -12.48 -9.47 -9.50
CA ASP A 98 -13.51 -10.47 -9.18
C ASP A 98 -14.73 -10.41 -10.12
N GLY A 99 -14.68 -9.54 -11.15
CA GLY A 99 -15.68 -9.46 -12.20
C GLY A 99 -16.84 -8.50 -11.91
N THR A 100 -16.81 -7.73 -10.83
CA THR A 100 -17.84 -6.73 -10.51
C THR A 100 -17.83 -5.62 -11.55
N GLU A 101 -18.97 -5.37 -12.19
CA GLU A 101 -19.13 -4.35 -13.22
C GLU A 101 -19.13 -2.94 -12.63
N LEU A 102 -18.43 -2.03 -13.32
CA LEU A 102 -18.26 -0.65 -12.89
C LEU A 102 -18.89 0.31 -13.92
N THR A 103 -19.73 1.20 -13.44
CA THR A 103 -20.23 2.36 -14.19
C THR A 103 -19.73 3.65 -13.54
N ARG A 104 -19.73 4.76 -14.28
CA ARG A 104 -19.31 6.06 -13.70
C ARG A 104 -20.19 6.42 -12.51
N GLU A 105 -21.49 6.18 -12.65
CA GLU A 105 -22.51 6.50 -11.65
C GLU A 105 -22.33 5.65 -10.39
N SER A 106 -22.21 4.34 -10.54
CA SER A 106 -22.09 3.41 -9.41
C SER A 106 -20.81 3.64 -8.59
N VAL A 107 -19.71 3.91 -9.27
CA VAL A 107 -18.43 4.25 -8.61
C VAL A 107 -18.51 5.61 -7.93
N THR A 108 -19.10 6.62 -8.59
CA THR A 108 -19.33 7.95 -8.03
C THR A 108 -20.10 7.88 -6.71
N GLU A 109 -21.21 7.12 -6.69
CA GLU A 109 -22.04 6.94 -5.49
C GLU A 109 -21.27 6.26 -4.35
N LEU A 110 -20.57 5.16 -4.63
CA LEU A 110 -19.80 4.44 -3.63
C LEU A 110 -18.72 5.34 -2.99
N VAL A 111 -18.00 6.08 -3.80
CA VAL A 111 -16.94 7.00 -3.35
C VAL A 111 -17.53 8.15 -2.53
N ARG A 112 -18.62 8.78 -3.03
CA ARG A 112 -19.35 9.84 -2.32
C ARG A 112 -19.73 9.38 -0.91
N ASP A 113 -20.41 8.25 -0.83
CA ASP A 113 -20.99 7.75 0.42
C ASP A 113 -19.89 7.38 1.42
N ASN A 114 -18.78 6.84 0.92
CA ASN A 114 -17.63 6.51 1.75
C ASN A 114 -16.95 7.77 2.33
N ILE A 115 -16.78 8.83 1.53
CA ILE A 115 -16.23 10.12 1.98
C ILE A 115 -17.14 10.76 3.03
N ILE A 116 -18.45 10.83 2.76
CA ILE A 116 -19.44 11.42 3.70
C ILE A 116 -19.43 10.65 5.03
N THR A 117 -19.46 9.33 4.96
CA THR A 117 -19.46 8.47 6.16
C THR A 117 -18.20 8.68 6.98
N CYS A 118 -17.03 8.69 6.33
CA CYS A 118 -15.76 8.86 7.00
C CYS A 118 -15.65 10.20 7.75
N HIS A 119 -16.10 11.29 7.13
CA HIS A 119 -16.11 12.59 7.78
C HIS A 119 -17.13 12.68 8.92
N LYS A 120 -18.33 12.15 8.71
CA LYS A 120 -19.38 12.11 9.73
C LYS A 120 -18.93 11.36 10.98
N GLU A 121 -18.32 10.20 10.82
CA GLU A 121 -17.80 9.41 11.93
C GLU A 121 -16.65 10.11 12.66
N ALA A 122 -15.82 10.86 11.92
CA ALA A 122 -14.76 11.69 12.50
C ALA A 122 -15.27 12.95 13.20
N GLY A 123 -16.54 13.32 13.01
CA GLY A 123 -17.09 14.59 13.48
C GLY A 123 -16.50 15.82 12.74
N LEU A 124 -16.08 15.64 11.49
CA LEU A 124 -15.47 16.68 10.65
C LEU A 124 -16.42 17.12 9.54
N GLU A 125 -16.37 18.40 9.23
CA GLU A 125 -17.10 19.02 8.13
C GLU A 125 -16.23 19.12 6.86
N ILE A 126 -16.65 18.47 5.76
CA ILE A 126 -15.87 18.39 4.51
C ILE A 126 -15.46 19.78 4.01
N LYS A 127 -16.38 20.74 3.99
CA LYS A 127 -16.10 22.09 3.47
C LYS A 127 -15.16 22.89 4.35
N LYS A 128 -15.22 22.69 5.67
CA LYS A 128 -14.51 23.48 6.66
C LYS A 128 -13.18 22.87 7.07
N ASP A 129 -13.21 21.60 7.45
CA ASP A 129 -12.10 20.96 8.17
C ASP A 129 -11.14 20.21 7.23
N LEU A 130 -11.61 19.75 6.06
CA LEU A 130 -10.78 19.08 5.08
C LEU A 130 -9.91 20.10 4.34
N ASP A 131 -8.61 19.88 4.28
CA ASP A 131 -7.68 20.72 3.53
C ASP A 131 -7.44 20.23 2.10
N PHE A 132 -7.36 18.90 1.91
CA PHE A 132 -7.00 18.33 0.63
C PHE A 132 -7.50 16.90 0.45
N VAL A 133 -7.69 16.48 -0.80
CA VAL A 133 -8.01 15.08 -1.17
C VAL A 133 -6.96 14.55 -2.11
N VAL A 134 -6.43 13.38 -1.79
CA VAL A 134 -5.62 12.56 -2.68
C VAL A 134 -6.43 11.35 -3.09
N ARG A 135 -6.51 11.09 -4.38
CA ARG A 135 -7.20 9.94 -4.95
C ARG A 135 -6.19 8.95 -5.48
N SER A 136 -6.35 7.69 -5.14
CA SER A 136 -5.52 6.59 -5.63
C SER A 136 -6.38 5.45 -6.17
N THR A 137 -5.82 4.62 -7.02
CA THR A 137 -6.59 3.71 -7.86
C THR A 137 -5.91 2.36 -8.04
N GLY A 138 -6.10 1.43 -7.12
CA GLY A 138 -5.63 0.05 -7.34
C GLY A 138 -6.46 -0.75 -8.37
N VAL A 139 -7.70 -0.32 -8.65
CA VAL A 139 -8.60 -1.04 -9.57
C VAL A 139 -8.17 -0.94 -11.04
N VAL A 140 -7.38 0.08 -11.40
CA VAL A 140 -6.87 0.24 -12.77
C VAL A 140 -6.02 -0.94 -13.23
N ALA A 141 -5.49 -1.72 -12.32
CA ALA A 141 -4.81 -2.97 -12.64
C ALA A 141 -5.69 -3.98 -13.39
N ALA A 142 -7.01 -3.90 -13.23
CA ALA A 142 -7.97 -4.75 -13.92
C ALA A 142 -8.45 -4.19 -15.27
N MET A 143 -8.00 -3.00 -15.66
CA MET A 143 -8.46 -2.29 -16.86
C MET A 143 -7.55 -2.57 -18.05
N ASP A 144 -8.14 -2.62 -19.24
CA ASP A 144 -7.46 -3.01 -20.47
C ASP A 144 -7.22 -1.83 -21.42
N SER A 145 -7.84 -0.68 -21.17
CA SER A 145 -7.73 0.48 -22.06
C SER A 145 -7.62 1.81 -21.31
N PRO A 146 -7.00 2.82 -21.95
CA PRO A 146 -6.93 4.18 -21.42
C PRO A 146 -8.30 4.81 -21.13
N ASP A 147 -9.29 4.51 -21.97
CA ASP A 147 -10.64 5.05 -21.81
C ASP A 147 -11.29 4.55 -20.53
N GLN A 148 -11.13 3.27 -20.21
CA GLN A 148 -11.61 2.69 -18.95
C GLN A 148 -10.98 3.38 -17.73
N VAL A 149 -9.66 3.65 -17.80
CA VAL A 149 -8.95 4.37 -16.73
C VAL A 149 -9.44 5.81 -16.65
N GLY A 150 -9.65 6.47 -17.80
CA GLY A 150 -10.21 7.81 -17.86
C GLY A 150 -11.59 7.91 -17.22
N ASP A 151 -12.49 6.98 -17.54
CA ASP A 151 -13.82 6.88 -16.94
C ASP A 151 -13.76 6.70 -15.44
N PHE A 152 -12.85 5.85 -14.98
CA PHE A 152 -12.65 5.60 -13.57
C PHE A 152 -12.16 6.84 -12.82
N ILE A 153 -11.17 7.55 -13.38
CA ILE A 153 -10.65 8.79 -12.78
C ILE A 153 -11.75 9.85 -12.69
N ILE A 154 -12.59 9.97 -13.71
CA ILE A 154 -13.75 10.86 -13.70
C ILE A 154 -14.73 10.47 -12.61
N ALA A 155 -15.05 9.18 -12.47
CA ALA A 155 -15.96 8.70 -11.44
C ALA A 155 -15.46 9.00 -10.02
N LEU A 156 -14.15 8.80 -9.75
CA LEU A 156 -13.55 9.18 -8.46
C LEU A 156 -13.65 10.69 -8.19
N ALA A 157 -13.44 11.51 -9.23
CA ALA A 157 -13.55 12.97 -9.09
C ALA A 157 -14.99 13.40 -8.80
N ASN A 158 -15.95 12.83 -9.52
CA ASN A 158 -17.37 13.09 -9.32
C ASN A 158 -17.81 12.69 -7.91
N GLY A 159 -17.37 11.53 -7.40
CA GLY A 159 -17.68 11.11 -6.03
C GLY A 159 -17.18 12.11 -4.98
N CYS A 160 -16.00 12.70 -5.19
CA CYS A 160 -15.52 13.77 -4.33
C CYS A 160 -16.39 15.04 -4.44
N LEU A 161 -16.76 15.45 -5.66
CA LEU A 161 -17.60 16.62 -5.89
C LEU A 161 -18.99 16.44 -5.27
N ASP A 162 -19.61 15.29 -5.48
CA ASP A 162 -20.92 14.94 -4.94
C ASP A 162 -20.91 14.82 -3.41
N ALA A 163 -19.75 14.48 -2.82
CA ALA A 163 -19.52 14.59 -1.38
C ALA A 163 -19.32 16.03 -0.91
N SER A 164 -19.45 17.03 -1.78
CA SER A 164 -19.23 18.45 -1.51
C SER A 164 -17.77 18.83 -1.23
N VAL A 165 -16.80 18.05 -1.70
CA VAL A 165 -15.40 18.47 -1.66
C VAL A 165 -15.20 19.63 -2.63
N PRO A 166 -14.67 20.79 -2.18
CA PRO A 166 -14.41 21.90 -3.08
C PRO A 166 -13.36 21.52 -4.14
N PRO A 167 -13.56 21.89 -5.43
CA PRO A 167 -12.61 21.55 -6.50
C PRO A 167 -11.17 21.96 -6.22
N GLY A 168 -10.96 23.10 -5.57
CA GLY A 168 -9.63 23.58 -5.19
C GLY A 168 -8.91 22.75 -4.10
N LYS A 169 -9.62 21.82 -3.45
CA LYS A 169 -9.07 20.89 -2.46
C LYS A 169 -8.74 19.52 -3.05
N MET A 170 -8.88 19.35 -4.35
CA MET A 170 -8.54 18.12 -5.07
C MET A 170 -7.32 18.32 -5.95
N THR A 171 -6.53 17.25 -6.10
CA THR A 171 -5.53 17.21 -7.18
C THR A 171 -6.26 17.16 -8.52
N PRO A 172 -5.93 18.03 -9.47
CA PRO A 172 -6.32 17.75 -10.85
C PRO A 172 -5.70 16.43 -11.29
N PRO A 173 -6.26 15.75 -12.29
CA PRO A 173 -5.60 14.64 -12.94
C PRO A 173 -4.22 15.13 -13.40
N MET A 174 -3.16 14.49 -12.94
CA MET A 174 -1.80 14.86 -13.32
C MET A 174 -1.32 13.89 -14.38
N SER A 175 -1.05 14.44 -15.57
CA SER A 175 -0.33 13.76 -16.62
C SER A 175 1.01 14.46 -16.85
N LYS A 176 1.94 13.80 -17.52
CA LYS A 176 3.19 14.44 -17.94
C LYS A 176 2.95 15.74 -18.68
N GLU A 177 1.98 15.77 -19.58
CA GLU A 177 1.66 16.90 -20.44
C GLU A 177 1.09 18.09 -19.66
N ASN A 178 0.33 17.86 -18.60
CA ASN A 178 -0.29 18.92 -17.81
C ASN A 178 0.54 19.36 -16.60
N GLN A 179 1.70 18.75 -16.40
CA GLN A 179 2.68 19.22 -15.41
C GLN A 179 3.44 20.45 -15.94
N SER A 180 3.91 21.29 -15.04
CA SER A 180 4.80 22.39 -15.43
C SER A 180 6.08 21.82 -16.09
N LYS A 181 6.65 22.52 -17.05
CA LYS A 181 7.90 22.11 -17.73
C LYS A 181 9.04 21.79 -16.76
N LYS A 182 9.06 22.42 -15.59
CA LYS A 182 10.02 22.13 -14.53
C LYS A 182 9.75 20.76 -13.89
N LEU A 183 8.48 20.43 -13.63
CA LEU A 183 8.09 19.13 -13.06
C LEU A 183 8.21 18.00 -14.10
N GLN A 184 7.96 18.28 -15.37
CA GLN A 184 8.14 17.28 -16.44
C GLN A 184 9.54 16.70 -16.48
N LYS A 185 10.57 17.48 -16.14
CA LYS A 185 11.96 16.99 -16.08
C LYS A 185 12.21 15.97 -14.97
N PHE A 186 11.34 15.96 -13.97
CA PHE A 186 11.41 15.09 -12.81
C PHE A 186 10.23 14.13 -12.75
N SER A 187 9.36 14.23 -13.75
CA SER A 187 8.33 13.23 -13.91
C SER A 187 9.00 11.89 -14.18
N PHE A 188 8.68 10.95 -13.37
CA PHE A 188 9.20 9.62 -13.49
C PHE A 188 8.72 8.93 -14.77
N ALA A 189 7.64 9.44 -15.36
CA ALA A 189 7.20 9.03 -16.68
C ALA A 189 8.26 9.25 -17.78
N ASP A 190 9.22 10.15 -17.57
CA ASP A 190 10.35 10.33 -18.48
C ASP A 190 11.43 9.26 -18.32
N LYS A 191 11.45 8.60 -17.17
CA LYS A 191 12.38 7.52 -16.91
C LYS A 191 11.62 6.22 -16.96
N VAL A 192 12.09 5.37 -17.79
CA VAL A 192 11.58 4.01 -17.91
C VAL A 192 11.50 3.30 -16.57
N ASN A 193 12.43 3.55 -15.69
CA ASN A 193 12.48 3.07 -14.33
C ASN A 193 11.25 3.37 -13.53
N PHE A 194 10.68 4.51 -13.83
CA PHE A 194 9.56 4.97 -13.11
C PHE A 194 8.30 4.38 -13.63
N SER A 195 8.27 4.24 -14.93
CA SER A 195 7.32 3.39 -15.58
C SER A 195 7.37 1.98 -15.02
N GLY A 196 8.52 1.56 -14.51
CA GLY A 196 8.67 0.26 -13.91
C GLY A 196 7.82 0.07 -12.65
N ALA A 197 7.89 0.98 -11.70
CA ALA A 197 7.13 0.86 -10.45
C ALA A 197 5.64 0.92 -10.68
N VAL A 198 5.30 1.76 -11.58
CA VAL A 198 3.94 2.02 -11.97
C VAL A 198 3.49 1.04 -13.03
N ALA A 199 4.44 0.51 -13.78
CA ALA A 199 4.17 -0.42 -14.87
C ALA A 199 3.45 -1.69 -14.40
N GLY A 200 3.55 -2.04 -13.14
CA GLY A 200 2.70 -3.07 -12.57
C GLY A 200 1.21 -2.80 -12.74
N VAL A 201 0.84 -1.56 -13.03
CA VAL A 201 -0.54 -1.11 -13.10
C VAL A 201 -0.84 -0.14 -14.25
N VAL A 202 0.13 0.18 -15.08
CA VAL A 202 -0.08 1.06 -16.24
C VAL A 202 -0.76 0.32 -17.38
N PRO A 203 -1.85 0.86 -17.93
CA PRO A 203 -2.50 0.31 -19.11
C PRO A 203 -1.60 0.34 -20.36
N PRO A 204 -1.90 -0.46 -21.38
CA PRO A 204 -1.12 -0.56 -22.60
C PRO A 204 -0.98 0.77 -23.35
N LYS A 205 -0.06 0.79 -24.34
CA LYS A 205 0.24 1.93 -25.21
C LYS A 205 -0.99 2.73 -25.62
N GLY A 206 -0.92 4.04 -25.47
CA GLY A 206 -1.96 4.97 -25.87
C GLY A 206 -2.61 5.72 -24.70
N THR A 207 -2.16 5.49 -23.48
CA THR A 207 -2.58 6.30 -22.33
C THR A 207 -2.09 7.73 -22.45
N THR A 208 -2.80 8.64 -21.80
CA THR A 208 -2.43 10.06 -21.77
C THR A 208 -1.27 10.35 -20.81
N GLY A 209 -0.76 9.36 -20.08
CA GLY A 209 0.18 9.52 -18.99
C GLY A 209 -0.46 9.87 -17.65
N VAL A 210 -1.76 10.10 -17.60
CA VAL A 210 -2.52 10.37 -16.36
C VAL A 210 -2.47 9.16 -15.44
N GLU A 211 -2.69 8.02 -16.01
CA GLU A 211 -2.68 6.72 -15.34
C GLU A 211 -1.30 6.39 -14.79
N MET A 212 -0.27 6.68 -15.57
CA MET A 212 1.12 6.53 -15.16
C MET A 212 1.41 7.35 -13.91
N VAL A 213 1.02 8.63 -13.93
CA VAL A 213 1.24 9.53 -12.79
C VAL A 213 0.48 9.04 -11.56
N ALA A 214 -0.76 8.58 -11.72
CA ALA A 214 -1.55 8.06 -10.61
C ALA A 214 -0.87 6.84 -9.95
N ASN A 215 -0.37 5.93 -10.75
CA ASN A 215 0.28 4.72 -10.26
C ASN A 215 1.68 4.98 -9.69
N GLU A 216 2.43 5.89 -10.32
CA GLU A 216 3.68 6.38 -9.75
C GLU A 216 3.45 6.95 -8.35
N MET A 217 2.39 7.74 -8.19
CA MET A 217 2.01 8.25 -6.90
C MET A 217 1.72 7.13 -5.91
N GLU A 218 1.05 6.05 -6.31
CA GLU A 218 0.75 4.92 -5.42
C GLU A 218 2.03 4.30 -4.85
N GLY A 219 3.00 3.97 -5.67
CA GLY A 219 4.30 3.47 -5.24
C GLY A 219 5.09 4.48 -4.39
N GLU A 220 5.02 5.78 -4.72
CA GLU A 220 5.62 6.84 -3.90
C GLU A 220 4.88 7.07 -2.59
N LEU A 221 3.55 7.01 -2.62
CA LEU A 221 2.74 7.14 -1.42
C LEU A 221 3.04 6.02 -0.42
N ALA A 222 3.14 4.78 -0.89
CA ALA A 222 3.51 3.65 -0.06
C ALA A 222 4.89 3.84 0.58
N MET A 223 5.91 4.23 -0.22
CA MET A 223 7.25 4.50 0.26
C MET A 223 7.27 5.66 1.27
N ALA A 224 6.61 6.76 0.95
CA ALA A 224 6.54 7.93 1.84
C ALA A 224 5.81 7.61 3.15
N GLY A 225 4.75 6.82 3.08
CA GLY A 225 3.97 6.42 4.24
C GLY A 225 4.71 5.44 5.16
N ILE A 226 5.44 4.49 4.59
CA ILE A 226 6.32 3.61 5.36
C ILE A 226 7.40 4.43 6.06
N LYS A 227 8.03 5.36 5.35
CA LYS A 227 9.04 6.26 5.92
C LYS A 227 8.49 7.14 7.04
N GLU A 228 7.24 7.61 6.88
CA GLU A 228 6.56 8.35 7.94
C GLU A 228 6.23 7.48 9.15
N GLY A 229 5.71 6.27 8.91
CA GLY A 229 5.44 5.30 9.96
C GLY A 229 6.69 4.89 10.73
N ALA A 230 7.81 4.71 10.04
CA ALA A 230 9.07 4.34 10.66
C ALA A 230 9.55 5.34 11.74
N LYS A 231 9.16 6.61 11.65
CA LYS A 231 9.47 7.62 12.68
C LYS A 231 8.88 7.31 14.07
N TRP A 232 7.95 6.38 14.15
CA TRP A 232 7.37 5.89 15.40
C TRP A 232 8.12 4.68 15.97
N THR A 233 9.20 4.27 15.32
CA THR A 233 10.04 3.11 15.68
C THR A 233 11.50 3.55 15.76
N PRO A 234 12.39 2.72 16.31
CA PRO A 234 13.83 2.96 16.23
C PRO A 234 14.43 2.69 14.84
N VAL A 235 13.66 2.14 13.88
CA VAL A 235 14.15 1.79 12.55
C VAL A 235 14.44 3.05 11.74
N ASP A 236 15.66 3.18 11.29
CA ASP A 236 16.08 4.26 10.40
C ASP A 236 15.80 3.88 8.94
N PHE A 237 14.57 4.15 8.49
CA PHE A 237 14.13 3.83 7.15
C PHE A 237 14.64 4.86 6.13
N ARG A 238 15.90 4.70 5.73
CA ARG A 238 16.59 5.51 4.71
C ARG A 238 17.18 4.61 3.61
N ASN A 239 17.58 5.22 2.52
CA ASN A 239 18.21 4.50 1.42
C ASN A 239 19.58 3.92 1.83
N PRO A 240 19.87 2.69 1.43
CA PRO A 240 19.04 1.83 0.57
C PRO A 240 17.82 1.29 1.30
N CYS A 241 16.67 1.30 0.63
CA CYS A 241 15.47 0.75 1.24
C CYS A 241 14.55 0.06 0.22
N VAL A 242 13.76 -0.86 0.74
CA VAL A 242 12.75 -1.61 0.00
C VAL A 242 11.39 -1.33 0.62
N SER A 243 10.43 -0.88 -0.17
CA SER A 243 9.03 -0.76 0.22
C SER A 243 8.22 -1.85 -0.46
N ILE A 244 7.36 -2.52 0.30
CA ILE A 244 6.50 -3.61 -0.18
C ILE A 244 5.08 -3.31 0.28
N ASP A 245 4.18 -3.09 -0.66
CA ASP A 245 2.75 -2.96 -0.38
C ASP A 245 2.02 -4.24 -0.83
N PHE A 246 1.55 -5.00 0.13
CA PHE A 246 0.71 -6.16 -0.08
C PHE A 246 -0.77 -5.75 -0.02
N GLY A 247 -1.19 -4.97 -1.03
CA GLY A 247 -2.59 -4.72 -1.35
C GLY A 247 -3.24 -5.97 -1.98
N THR A 248 -4.28 -5.81 -2.78
CA THR A 248 -4.81 -6.90 -3.63
C THR A 248 -3.78 -7.28 -4.69
N THR A 249 -3.20 -6.27 -5.32
CA THR A 249 -2.00 -6.32 -6.15
C THR A 249 -0.78 -6.01 -5.31
N LEU A 250 0.37 -6.38 -5.83
CA LEU A 250 1.67 -6.11 -5.25
C LEU A 250 2.25 -4.84 -5.86
N ASP A 251 2.60 -3.88 -5.00
CA ASP A 251 3.31 -2.67 -5.36
C ASP A 251 4.54 -2.47 -4.47
N GLY A 252 5.50 -1.69 -4.94
CA GLY A 252 6.64 -1.33 -4.13
C GLY A 252 7.89 -1.03 -4.94
N ARG A 253 8.94 -0.66 -4.24
CA ARG A 253 10.20 -0.20 -4.83
C ARG A 253 11.41 -0.72 -4.12
N ILE A 254 12.48 -0.86 -4.89
CA ILE A 254 13.83 -1.13 -4.42
C ILE A 254 14.69 0.06 -4.83
N THR A 255 15.33 0.70 -3.84
CA THR A 255 16.16 1.88 -4.09
C THR A 255 17.63 1.55 -3.81
N SER A 256 18.51 2.12 -4.63
CA SER A 256 19.96 1.98 -4.46
C SER A 256 20.49 2.81 -3.27
N PRO A 257 21.68 2.51 -2.76
CA PRO A 257 22.39 3.41 -1.88
C PRO A 257 22.62 4.78 -2.53
N VAL A 258 22.56 5.85 -1.75
CA VAL A 258 22.96 7.18 -2.21
C VAL A 258 24.48 7.19 -2.34
N GLN A 259 24.99 7.29 -3.57
CA GLN A 259 26.42 7.38 -3.81
C GLN A 259 26.95 8.78 -3.44
N ALA A 260 28.06 8.83 -2.74
CA ALA A 260 28.74 10.08 -2.45
C ALA A 260 29.16 10.77 -3.76
N GLY A 261 28.76 12.03 -3.95
CA GLY A 261 29.02 12.79 -5.17
C GLY A 261 27.99 12.59 -6.29
N SER A 262 26.92 11.80 -6.05
CA SER A 262 25.78 11.75 -6.96
C SER A 262 25.14 13.13 -7.07
N PRO A 263 24.83 13.62 -8.29
CA PRO A 263 24.10 14.87 -8.47
C PRO A 263 22.65 14.78 -7.99
N SER A 264 22.16 13.57 -7.75
CA SER A 264 20.82 13.32 -7.23
C SER A 264 20.90 13.00 -5.74
N PRO A 265 20.25 13.78 -4.85
CA PRO A 265 20.09 13.42 -3.46
C PRO A 265 19.08 12.27 -3.27
N PHE A 266 18.51 11.78 -4.35
CA PHE A 266 17.57 10.66 -4.37
C PHE A 266 18.29 9.42 -4.89
N SER A 267 18.09 8.32 -4.21
CA SER A 267 18.45 7.03 -4.73
C SER A 267 17.67 6.75 -6.02
N ASP A 268 18.33 6.19 -7.00
CA ASP A 268 17.63 5.70 -8.16
C ASP A 268 16.83 4.45 -7.80
N THR A 269 15.65 4.30 -8.37
CA THR A 269 14.89 3.07 -8.30
C THR A 269 15.60 2.02 -9.14
N VAL A 270 16.02 0.92 -8.52
CA VAL A 270 16.75 -0.18 -9.17
C VAL A 270 15.91 -1.43 -9.31
N GLY A 271 14.74 -1.44 -8.70
CA GLY A 271 13.77 -2.52 -8.85
C GLY A 271 12.37 -2.12 -8.40
N ASN A 272 11.40 -2.89 -8.84
CA ASN A 272 9.98 -2.70 -8.57
C ASN A 272 9.30 -4.04 -8.35
N PHE A 273 8.18 -4.00 -7.63
CA PHE A 273 7.34 -5.16 -7.41
C PHE A 273 6.04 -5.06 -8.19
N CYS A 274 5.51 -6.20 -8.66
CA CYS A 274 4.24 -6.25 -9.37
C CYS A 274 3.55 -7.61 -9.24
N GLY A 275 2.30 -7.70 -9.67
CA GLY A 275 1.53 -8.92 -9.71
C GLY A 275 0.51 -9.05 -8.59
N LEU A 276 0.30 -10.25 -8.10
CA LEU A 276 -0.69 -10.56 -7.07
C LEU A 276 -0.07 -10.54 -5.67
N ALA A 277 -0.85 -10.11 -4.70
CA ALA A 277 -0.48 -10.20 -3.28
C ALA A 277 -1.69 -10.67 -2.47
N GLY A 278 -2.55 -9.76 -2.01
CA GLY A 278 -3.76 -10.09 -1.26
C GLY A 278 -4.82 -10.85 -2.04
N ALA A 279 -4.78 -10.83 -3.38
CA ALA A 279 -5.66 -11.67 -4.21
C ALA A 279 -5.47 -13.16 -3.95
N ILE A 280 -4.27 -13.59 -3.56
CA ILE A 280 -3.96 -14.99 -3.24
C ILE A 280 -4.67 -15.45 -1.94
N PRO A 281 -4.47 -14.81 -0.78
CA PRO A 281 -5.22 -15.17 0.42
C PRO A 281 -6.74 -14.97 0.26
N ASP A 282 -7.17 -13.96 -0.50
CA ASP A 282 -8.60 -13.79 -0.82
C ASP A 282 -9.16 -14.99 -1.59
N ALA A 283 -8.41 -15.54 -2.55
CA ALA A 283 -8.80 -16.73 -3.27
C ALA A 283 -8.89 -17.96 -2.36
N ILE A 284 -7.92 -18.15 -1.46
CA ILE A 284 -7.93 -19.25 -0.47
C ILE A 284 -9.19 -19.19 0.39
N VAL A 285 -9.62 -18.02 0.83
CA VAL A 285 -10.81 -17.89 1.70
C VAL A 285 -12.11 -17.95 0.92
N ARG A 286 -12.14 -17.47 -0.30
CA ARG A 286 -13.35 -17.34 -1.11
C ARG A 286 -14.12 -18.65 -1.25
N GLY A 287 -13.40 -19.76 -1.37
CA GLY A 287 -13.98 -21.12 -1.46
C GLY A 287 -14.65 -21.64 -0.18
N THR A 288 -14.46 -20.99 0.96
CA THR A 288 -14.93 -21.49 2.27
C THR A 288 -16.34 -21.03 2.64
N GLY A 289 -16.87 -20.02 1.97
CA GLY A 289 -18.11 -19.35 2.38
C GLY A 289 -18.03 -18.53 3.67
N LEU A 290 -16.84 -18.42 4.27
CA LEU A 290 -16.62 -17.62 5.48
C LEU A 290 -16.69 -16.13 5.21
N VAL A 291 -16.34 -15.71 4.00
CA VAL A 291 -16.51 -14.32 3.55
C VAL A 291 -17.98 -14.16 3.21
N ARG A 292 -18.71 -13.36 3.98
CA ARG A 292 -20.07 -12.98 3.62
C ARG A 292 -20.04 -12.31 2.25
N GLU A 293 -21.01 -12.63 1.40
CA GLU A 293 -21.05 -12.16 0.01
C GLU A 293 -20.89 -10.65 -0.16
N ARG A 294 -21.12 -9.86 0.89
CA ARG A 294 -21.10 -8.39 0.82
C ARG A 294 -20.31 -7.67 1.92
N THR A 295 -19.73 -8.35 2.90
CA THR A 295 -19.02 -7.67 4.00
C THR A 295 -17.78 -8.43 4.40
N GLY A 296 -16.63 -7.76 4.40
CA GLY A 296 -15.35 -8.26 4.87
C GLY A 296 -14.45 -8.86 3.78
N THR A 297 -13.16 -8.70 3.98
CA THR A 297 -12.09 -9.37 3.20
C THR A 297 -11.72 -10.68 3.88
N ALA A 298 -11.01 -11.55 3.16
CA ALA A 298 -10.35 -12.72 3.76
C ALA A 298 -9.52 -12.37 5.00
N LEU A 299 -8.96 -11.17 5.02
CA LEU A 299 -8.09 -10.68 6.08
C LEU A 299 -8.88 -10.18 7.31
N ASP A 300 -10.14 -9.79 7.16
CA ASP A 300 -11.00 -9.37 8.28
C ASP A 300 -11.42 -10.55 9.18
N LEU A 301 -11.31 -11.78 8.67
CA LEU A 301 -11.54 -12.99 9.47
C LEU A 301 -10.50 -13.19 10.58
N PHE A 302 -9.37 -12.50 10.50
CA PHE A 302 -8.17 -12.71 11.32
C PHE A 302 -7.71 -11.46 12.06
N THR A 303 -8.48 -10.37 11.99
CA THR A 303 -8.14 -9.10 12.66
C THR A 303 -7.98 -9.21 14.17
N ASP A 304 -8.66 -10.17 14.79
CA ASP A 304 -8.53 -10.44 16.23
C ASP A 304 -7.18 -11.07 16.62
N ALA A 305 -6.42 -11.56 15.66
CA ALA A 305 -5.08 -12.12 15.88
C ALA A 305 -3.97 -11.08 15.82
N CYS A 306 -4.31 -9.79 15.90
CA CYS A 306 -3.33 -8.71 15.97
C CYS A 306 -2.33 -8.95 17.10
N ILE A 307 -1.08 -8.62 16.85
CA ILE A 307 0.00 -8.62 17.83
C ILE A 307 -0.31 -7.55 18.89
N ILE A 308 -1.10 -7.91 19.87
CA ILE A 308 -1.35 -7.04 21.02
C ILE A 308 -0.12 -7.12 21.93
N GLY A 309 0.59 -6.02 22.08
CA GLY A 309 1.68 -5.89 23.03
C GLY A 309 3.07 -6.33 22.57
N GLY A 310 3.33 -6.38 21.26
CA GLY A 310 4.71 -6.46 20.73
C GLY A 310 5.44 -7.80 20.92
N LYS A 311 4.76 -8.88 21.33
CA LYS A 311 5.37 -10.20 21.48
C LYS A 311 4.81 -11.19 20.47
N CYS A 312 5.66 -11.62 19.56
CA CYS A 312 5.36 -12.74 18.68
C CYS A 312 5.20 -14.05 19.46
N LYS A 313 4.04 -14.66 19.37
CA LYS A 313 3.79 -16.01 19.85
C LYS A 313 3.56 -16.94 18.66
N THR A 314 4.62 -17.15 17.88
CA THR A 314 4.57 -18.15 16.81
C THR A 314 4.51 -19.55 17.41
N LYS A 315 3.75 -20.43 16.77
CA LYS A 315 3.69 -21.85 17.12
C LYS A 315 4.28 -22.65 15.98
N LYS A 316 4.93 -23.75 16.31
CA LYS A 316 5.33 -24.72 15.26
C LYS A 316 4.07 -25.20 14.54
N PRO A 317 4.04 -25.17 13.21
CA PRO A 317 2.89 -25.67 12.45
C PRO A 317 2.71 -27.17 12.63
N SER A 318 1.46 -27.63 12.62
CA SER A 318 1.20 -29.06 12.46
C SER A 318 1.67 -29.54 11.08
N GLN A 319 1.85 -30.86 10.92
CA GLN A 319 2.24 -31.42 9.62
C GLN A 319 1.22 -31.04 8.53
N ALA A 320 -0.07 -31.15 8.82
CA ALA A 320 -1.11 -30.75 7.88
C ALA A 320 -1.00 -29.30 7.43
N VAL A 321 -0.71 -28.36 8.35
CA VAL A 321 -0.50 -26.94 7.99
C VAL A 321 0.71 -26.79 7.07
N LYS A 322 1.81 -27.49 7.33
CA LYS A 322 2.99 -27.45 6.45
C LYS A 322 2.66 -27.93 5.05
N ASP A 323 2.00 -29.11 4.97
CA ASP A 323 1.65 -29.72 3.68
C ASP A 323 0.75 -28.80 2.84
N TYR A 324 -0.22 -28.11 3.47
CA TYR A 324 -1.06 -27.15 2.75
C TYR A 324 -0.32 -25.87 2.36
N VAL A 325 0.60 -25.37 3.18
CA VAL A 325 1.46 -24.24 2.81
C VAL A 325 2.30 -24.59 1.59
N GLU A 326 2.90 -25.79 1.55
CA GLU A 326 3.68 -26.27 0.40
C GLU A 326 2.79 -26.42 -0.85
N GLN A 327 1.59 -27.00 -0.72
CA GLN A 327 0.64 -27.11 -1.82
C GLN A 327 0.23 -25.73 -2.38
N CYS A 328 -0.05 -24.75 -1.51
CA CYS A 328 -0.33 -23.40 -1.96
C CYS A 328 0.86 -22.78 -2.70
N HIS A 329 2.08 -22.95 -2.16
CA HIS A 329 3.29 -22.40 -2.80
C HIS A 329 3.66 -23.09 -4.11
N ALA A 330 3.26 -24.32 -4.33
CA ALA A 330 3.40 -24.99 -5.63
C ALA A 330 2.55 -24.34 -6.74
N LEU A 331 1.50 -23.60 -6.35
CA LEU A 331 0.61 -22.86 -7.26
C LEU A 331 1.04 -21.39 -7.44
N ILE A 332 2.03 -20.91 -6.67
CA ILE A 332 2.47 -19.51 -6.62
C ILE A 332 3.90 -19.40 -7.14
N SER A 333 4.11 -18.57 -8.15
CA SER A 333 5.43 -18.14 -8.61
C SER A 333 5.86 -16.84 -7.94
N VAL A 334 7.16 -16.73 -7.62
CA VAL A 334 7.82 -15.49 -7.21
C VAL A 334 9.14 -15.45 -7.95
N GLU A 335 9.29 -14.51 -8.86
CA GLU A 335 10.40 -14.50 -9.82
C GLU A 335 10.68 -13.11 -10.39
N ILE A 336 11.78 -12.98 -11.10
CA ILE A 336 11.99 -11.84 -12.00
C ILE A 336 11.00 -11.96 -13.16
N VAL A 337 10.21 -10.92 -13.37
CA VAL A 337 9.22 -10.90 -14.44
C VAL A 337 9.93 -10.96 -15.79
N PRO A 338 9.64 -11.96 -16.63
CA PRO A 338 10.25 -12.07 -17.95
C PRO A 338 9.96 -10.84 -18.81
N SER A 339 10.98 -10.31 -19.50
CA SER A 339 10.85 -9.12 -20.33
C SER A 339 9.86 -9.27 -21.50
N SER A 340 9.52 -10.50 -21.86
CA SER A 340 8.51 -10.79 -22.89
C SER A 340 7.07 -10.67 -22.40
N ARG A 341 6.84 -10.54 -21.11
CA ARG A 341 5.50 -10.46 -20.54
C ARG A 341 4.94 -9.03 -20.66
N SER A 342 3.73 -8.92 -21.19
CA SER A 342 2.92 -7.69 -21.19
C SER A 342 1.89 -7.68 -20.06
N ARG A 343 1.69 -8.81 -19.37
CA ARG A 343 0.86 -8.98 -18.17
C ARG A 343 1.55 -9.91 -17.18
N TYR A 344 1.37 -9.62 -15.91
CA TYR A 344 1.83 -10.47 -14.80
C TYR A 344 0.86 -10.39 -13.63
N GLY A 345 0.38 -11.52 -13.15
CA GLY A 345 -0.64 -11.55 -12.10
C GLY A 345 -1.91 -10.77 -12.44
N ARG A 346 -2.38 -10.84 -13.69
CA ARG A 346 -3.51 -10.07 -14.26
C ARG A 346 -3.26 -8.57 -14.42
N VAL A 347 -2.06 -8.10 -14.09
CA VAL A 347 -1.71 -6.69 -14.16
C VAL A 347 -0.92 -6.43 -15.44
N PRO A 348 -1.25 -5.38 -16.24
CA PRO A 348 -0.41 -4.95 -17.36
C PRO A 348 0.97 -4.53 -16.86
N VAL A 349 2.04 -4.96 -17.55
CA VAL A 349 3.42 -4.63 -17.20
C VAL A 349 4.23 -4.20 -18.42
N HIS A 350 5.23 -3.35 -18.21
CA HIS A 350 6.23 -2.96 -19.21
C HIS A 350 7.60 -3.54 -18.84
N ALA A 351 7.64 -4.87 -18.73
CA ALA A 351 8.83 -5.59 -18.27
C ALA A 351 10.03 -5.42 -19.21
N ASP A 352 9.77 -5.31 -20.52
CA ASP A 352 10.78 -5.02 -21.54
C ASP A 352 11.45 -3.66 -21.31
N ILE A 353 10.66 -2.65 -21.05
CA ILE A 353 11.13 -1.29 -20.81
C ILE A 353 11.91 -1.21 -19.50
N ALA A 354 11.41 -1.85 -18.44
CA ALA A 354 12.11 -1.92 -17.16
C ALA A 354 13.50 -2.58 -17.33
N ALA A 355 13.56 -3.73 -18.01
CA ALA A 355 14.80 -4.44 -18.28
C ALA A 355 15.81 -3.60 -19.09
N GLN A 356 15.36 -2.90 -20.15
CA GLN A 356 16.20 -2.00 -20.95
C GLN A 356 16.80 -0.85 -20.11
N SER A 357 16.17 -0.51 -19.01
CA SER A 357 16.59 0.57 -18.12
C SER A 357 17.40 0.09 -16.92
N GLY A 358 17.67 -1.20 -16.84
CA GLY A 358 18.39 -1.77 -15.73
C GLY A 358 17.59 -1.85 -14.43
N VAL A 359 16.25 -1.83 -14.52
CA VAL A 359 15.34 -1.97 -13.39
C VAL A 359 14.83 -3.39 -13.31
N ALA A 360 15.08 -4.06 -12.19
CA ALA A 360 14.55 -5.40 -11.95
C ALA A 360 13.06 -5.33 -11.60
N MET A 361 12.21 -6.03 -12.33
CA MET A 361 10.83 -6.26 -11.94
C MET A 361 10.71 -7.59 -11.23
N VAL A 362 10.34 -7.58 -9.96
CA VAL A 362 10.12 -8.80 -9.17
C VAL A 362 8.62 -8.98 -8.96
N GLY A 363 8.12 -10.16 -9.29
CA GLY A 363 6.67 -10.39 -9.31
C GLY A 363 6.21 -11.58 -8.51
N ILE A 364 4.93 -11.55 -8.13
CA ILE A 364 4.18 -12.68 -7.57
C ILE A 364 3.01 -12.97 -8.50
N ASP A 365 2.88 -14.23 -8.93
CA ASP A 365 1.72 -14.70 -9.69
C ASP A 365 1.20 -16.04 -9.14
N ALA A 366 -0.01 -16.38 -9.47
CA ALA A 366 -0.63 -17.68 -9.14
C ALA A 366 -0.98 -18.41 -10.44
N GLY A 367 0.00 -19.10 -10.99
CA GLY A 367 -0.02 -19.61 -12.37
C GLY A 367 0.16 -18.48 -13.37
N GLU A 368 -0.19 -18.70 -14.63
CA GLU A 368 -0.10 -17.65 -15.64
C GLU A 368 -1.27 -16.66 -15.50
N ASN A 369 -0.96 -15.43 -15.14
CA ASN A 369 -1.94 -14.35 -14.94
C ASN A 369 -3.09 -14.73 -14.00
N GLY A 370 -2.76 -15.36 -12.87
CA GLY A 370 -3.74 -15.75 -11.85
C GLY A 370 -4.57 -16.97 -12.19
N SER A 371 -4.13 -17.82 -13.13
CA SER A 371 -4.89 -19.01 -13.56
C SER A 371 -5.11 -20.04 -12.44
N ASN A 372 -4.25 -20.05 -11.40
CA ASN A 372 -4.35 -20.96 -10.28
C ASN A 372 -5.19 -20.44 -9.09
N LEU A 373 -5.80 -19.26 -9.21
CA LEU A 373 -6.58 -18.70 -8.09
C LEU A 373 -7.75 -19.59 -7.68
N ASP A 374 -8.42 -20.24 -8.65
CA ASP A 374 -9.53 -21.17 -8.35
C ASP A 374 -9.06 -22.42 -7.63
N GLU A 375 -7.87 -22.93 -7.96
CA GLU A 375 -7.29 -24.08 -7.28
C GLU A 375 -6.89 -23.75 -5.83
N LEU A 376 -6.33 -22.55 -5.60
CA LEU A 376 -6.11 -22.03 -4.24
C LEU A 376 -7.42 -21.95 -3.45
N GLY A 377 -8.53 -21.57 -4.07
CA GLY A 377 -9.86 -21.58 -3.47
C GLY A 377 -10.33 -22.97 -3.07
N LYS A 378 -10.08 -23.99 -3.90
CA LYS A 378 -10.39 -25.40 -3.57
C LYS A 378 -9.57 -25.88 -2.37
N LEU A 379 -8.27 -25.58 -2.33
CA LEU A 379 -7.42 -25.89 -1.17
C LEU A 379 -7.94 -25.20 0.09
N GLY A 380 -8.31 -23.92 0.01
CA GLY A 380 -8.87 -23.19 1.12
C GLY A 380 -10.15 -23.82 1.68
N LYS A 381 -11.07 -24.25 0.81
CA LYS A 381 -12.27 -25.00 1.19
C LYS A 381 -11.92 -26.31 1.89
N GLU A 382 -10.95 -27.03 1.37
CA GLU A 382 -10.50 -28.31 1.94
C GLU A 382 -9.91 -28.12 3.33
N ILE A 383 -9.00 -27.13 3.50
CA ILE A 383 -8.40 -26.80 4.79
C ILE A 383 -9.48 -26.48 5.81
N TYR A 384 -10.41 -25.60 5.43
CA TYR A 384 -11.48 -25.20 6.32
C TYR A 384 -12.37 -26.37 6.74
N THR A 385 -12.75 -27.20 5.79
CA THR A 385 -13.65 -28.35 6.04
C THR A 385 -12.99 -29.40 6.92
N LYS A 386 -11.71 -29.70 6.70
CA LYS A 386 -10.99 -30.75 7.44
C LYS A 386 -10.39 -30.29 8.76
N HIS A 387 -9.94 -29.03 8.85
CA HIS A 387 -9.12 -28.53 9.95
C HIS A 387 -9.66 -27.28 10.62
N GLY A 388 -10.71 -26.66 10.06
CA GLY A 388 -11.41 -25.51 10.63
C GLY A 388 -10.69 -24.18 10.45
N LYS A 389 -11.33 -23.11 10.99
CA LYS A 389 -10.89 -21.71 10.80
C LYS A 389 -9.47 -21.42 11.31
N LYS A 390 -9.04 -22.05 12.41
CA LYS A 390 -7.71 -21.77 12.99
C LYS A 390 -6.59 -22.27 12.09
N ALA A 391 -6.75 -23.47 11.50
CA ALA A 391 -5.76 -24.01 10.57
C ALA A 391 -5.73 -23.19 9.28
N LEU A 392 -6.89 -22.79 8.76
CA LEU A 392 -6.98 -21.92 7.61
C LEU A 392 -6.23 -20.59 7.85
N ALA A 393 -6.43 -19.97 9.02
CA ALA A 393 -5.74 -18.74 9.40
C ALA A 393 -4.21 -18.91 9.42
N ASP A 394 -3.74 -19.99 10.04
CA ASP A 394 -2.29 -20.28 10.14
C ASP A 394 -1.68 -20.56 8.75
N VAL A 395 -2.39 -21.27 7.88
CA VAL A 395 -1.95 -21.47 6.49
C VAL A 395 -1.85 -20.15 5.76
N ILE A 396 -2.87 -19.30 5.84
CA ILE A 396 -2.87 -18.00 5.16
C ILE A 396 -1.72 -17.11 5.65
N ASP A 397 -1.52 -17.02 6.96
CA ASP A 397 -0.45 -16.18 7.51
C ASP A 397 0.93 -16.67 7.05
N ARG A 398 1.13 -17.98 6.98
CA ARG A 398 2.39 -18.57 6.51
C ARG A 398 2.57 -18.43 5.01
N VAL A 399 1.52 -18.61 4.22
CA VAL A 399 1.57 -18.41 2.76
C VAL A 399 1.96 -16.97 2.45
N CYS A 400 1.31 -15.99 3.07
CA CYS A 400 1.64 -14.58 2.86
C CYS A 400 3.07 -14.24 3.32
N ALA A 401 3.48 -14.73 4.48
CA ALA A 401 4.85 -14.52 4.96
C ALA A 401 5.89 -15.14 4.03
N GLN A 402 5.64 -16.35 3.54
CA GLN A 402 6.55 -17.01 2.62
C GLN A 402 6.60 -16.35 1.24
N MET A 403 5.49 -15.78 0.73
CA MET A 403 5.52 -14.94 -0.46
C MET A 403 6.47 -13.75 -0.27
N ALA A 404 6.35 -13.05 0.86
CA ALA A 404 7.23 -11.93 1.20
C ALA A 404 8.71 -12.36 1.30
N LEU A 405 8.97 -13.50 1.92
CA LEU A 405 10.33 -14.05 2.06
C LEU A 405 10.93 -14.46 0.71
N ARG A 406 10.15 -15.12 -0.16
CA ARG A 406 10.59 -15.45 -1.54
C ARG A 406 10.85 -14.19 -2.35
N LEU A 407 10.03 -13.14 -2.19
CA LEU A 407 10.24 -11.86 -2.85
C LEU A 407 11.58 -11.24 -2.43
N ILE A 408 11.90 -11.29 -1.13
CA ILE A 408 13.18 -10.84 -0.60
C ILE A 408 14.34 -11.70 -1.10
N ASP A 409 14.18 -13.03 -1.16
CA ASP A 409 15.21 -13.94 -1.65
C ASP A 409 15.56 -13.63 -3.12
N VAL A 410 14.55 -13.50 -4.00
CA VAL A 410 14.75 -13.12 -5.42
C VAL A 410 15.43 -11.75 -5.52
N THR A 411 15.00 -10.77 -4.72
CA THR A 411 15.62 -9.43 -4.69
C THR A 411 17.08 -9.49 -4.27
N ARG A 412 17.41 -10.33 -3.28
CA ARG A 412 18.77 -10.54 -2.81
C ARG A 412 19.65 -11.23 -3.84
N GLU A 413 19.13 -12.22 -4.54
CA GLU A 413 19.81 -12.93 -5.62
C GLU A 413 20.19 -12.00 -6.78
N GLN A 414 19.40 -10.94 -6.98
CA GLN A 414 19.73 -9.87 -7.93
C GLN A 414 20.76 -8.85 -7.40
N GLY A 415 21.29 -9.03 -6.18
CA GLY A 415 22.22 -8.09 -5.57
C GLY A 415 21.63 -6.75 -5.16
N LEU A 416 20.29 -6.66 -5.00
CA LEU A 416 19.58 -5.42 -4.70
C LEU A 416 19.30 -5.21 -3.21
N ILE A 417 19.68 -6.16 -2.35
CA ILE A 417 19.62 -6.03 -0.90
C ILE A 417 21.05 -5.98 -0.35
N PHE A 418 21.35 -4.89 0.32
CA PHE A 418 22.64 -4.61 0.97
C PHE A 418 22.55 -4.88 2.48
N PRO A 419 23.68 -5.00 3.20
CA PRO A 419 23.68 -5.22 4.65
C PRO A 419 22.98 -4.12 5.45
N ASP A 420 22.95 -2.90 4.92
CA ASP A 420 22.31 -1.72 5.51
C ASP A 420 20.91 -1.43 4.94
N THR A 421 20.41 -2.23 4.02
CA THR A 421 19.05 -2.08 3.47
C THR A 421 18.00 -2.21 4.58
N THR A 422 17.05 -1.31 4.58
CA THR A 422 15.84 -1.42 5.40
C THR A 422 14.64 -1.83 4.57
N ILE A 423 13.79 -2.70 5.10
CA ILE A 423 12.60 -3.21 4.40
C ILE A 423 11.37 -2.78 5.17
N GLY A 424 10.47 -2.10 4.48
CA GLY A 424 9.19 -1.67 5.02
C GLY A 424 8.03 -2.35 4.32
N PHE A 425 7.07 -2.78 5.11
CA PHE A 425 5.85 -3.43 4.65
C PHE A 425 4.63 -2.59 4.97
N THR A 426 3.70 -2.57 4.05
CA THR A 426 2.33 -2.08 4.25
C THR A 426 1.34 -2.98 3.54
N GLY A 427 0.05 -2.70 3.68
CA GLY A 427 -0.99 -3.55 3.13
C GLY A 427 -1.36 -4.74 4.02
N ARG A 428 -2.65 -5.06 4.09
CA ARG A 428 -3.19 -6.05 5.03
C ARG A 428 -2.60 -7.45 4.88
N ALA A 429 -2.25 -7.84 3.65
CA ALA A 429 -1.68 -9.16 3.39
C ALA A 429 -0.25 -9.34 3.92
N ALA A 430 0.41 -8.26 4.38
CA ALA A 430 1.71 -8.32 5.03
C ALA A 430 1.64 -8.02 6.54
N ILE A 431 0.72 -7.12 6.97
CA ILE A 431 0.76 -6.55 8.33
C ILE A 431 -0.27 -7.14 9.30
N SER A 432 -1.26 -7.90 8.82
CA SER A 432 -2.30 -8.49 9.67
C SER A 432 -1.92 -9.88 10.19
N GLY A 433 -2.57 -10.31 11.29
CA GLY A 433 -2.36 -11.63 11.87
C GLY A 433 -0.91 -11.84 12.37
N LEU A 434 -0.39 -13.04 12.18
CA LEU A 434 0.98 -13.40 12.55
C LEU A 434 2.00 -13.23 11.42
N LYS A 435 1.61 -12.67 10.27
CA LYS A 435 2.48 -12.50 9.11
C LYS A 435 3.77 -11.74 9.43
N PRO A 436 3.73 -10.59 10.17
CA PRO A 436 4.95 -9.88 10.53
C PRO A 436 5.91 -10.72 11.37
N CYS A 437 5.38 -11.58 12.25
CA CYS A 437 6.20 -12.48 13.06
C CYS A 437 6.86 -13.55 12.21
N TYR A 438 6.12 -14.19 11.31
CA TYR A 438 6.67 -15.20 10.42
C TYR A 438 7.66 -14.62 9.41
N ILE A 439 7.46 -13.38 8.94
CA ILE A 439 8.42 -12.68 8.09
C ILE A 439 9.73 -12.43 8.87
N LEU A 440 9.64 -11.89 10.09
CA LEU A 440 10.81 -11.63 10.92
C LEU A 440 11.57 -12.92 11.26
N GLU A 441 10.84 -13.99 11.63
CA GLU A 441 11.40 -15.31 11.90
C GLU A 441 12.13 -15.85 10.66
N GLY A 442 11.50 -15.81 9.50
CA GLY A 442 12.09 -16.29 8.26
C GLY A 442 13.29 -15.48 7.77
N ILE A 443 13.32 -14.18 7.98
CA ILE A 443 14.51 -13.33 7.69
C ILE A 443 15.65 -13.66 8.63
N THR A 444 15.33 -13.91 9.92
CA THR A 444 16.32 -14.31 10.92
C THR A 444 16.94 -15.68 10.58
N GLU A 445 16.11 -16.67 10.23
CA GLU A 445 16.57 -18.00 9.83
C GLU A 445 17.46 -17.96 8.57
N ARG A 446 17.14 -17.09 7.61
CA ARG A 446 17.91 -16.88 6.38
C ARG A 446 19.20 -16.08 6.58
N LYS A 447 19.39 -15.52 7.78
CA LYS A 447 20.55 -14.67 8.13
C LYS A 447 20.78 -13.54 7.11
N ILE A 448 19.69 -12.90 6.69
CA ILE A 448 19.73 -11.81 5.68
C ILE A 448 20.39 -10.58 6.29
N PHE A 449 20.08 -10.30 7.55
CA PHE A 449 20.67 -9.19 8.33
C PHE A 449 21.23 -9.69 9.65
N GLU A 450 22.23 -9.00 10.17
CA GLU A 450 22.77 -9.29 11.49
C GLU A 450 21.72 -9.07 12.59
N ASN A 451 21.01 -7.93 12.52
CA ASN A 451 19.92 -7.56 13.43
C ASN A 451 18.64 -7.29 12.62
N PRO A 452 17.85 -8.31 12.26
CA PRO A 452 16.69 -8.14 11.40
C PRO A 452 15.65 -7.15 11.94
N GLN A 453 15.45 -7.11 13.26
CA GLN A 453 14.49 -6.20 13.88
C GLN A 453 14.82 -4.71 13.66
N ASP A 454 16.10 -4.36 13.49
CA ASP A 454 16.52 -2.98 13.25
C ASP A 454 16.38 -2.58 11.77
N ARG A 455 16.03 -3.55 10.91
CA ARG A 455 15.93 -3.41 9.46
C ARG A 455 14.50 -3.55 8.92
N LEU A 456 13.55 -3.94 9.77
CA LEU A 456 12.19 -4.22 9.34
C LEU A 456 11.20 -3.30 10.04
N VAL A 457 10.26 -2.75 9.26
CA VAL A 457 9.13 -2.00 9.78
C VAL A 457 7.84 -2.39 9.06
N PHE A 458 6.77 -2.54 9.83
CA PHE A 458 5.43 -2.84 9.32
C PHE A 458 4.53 -1.66 9.66
N VAL A 459 3.91 -1.06 8.64
CA VAL A 459 3.18 0.21 8.80
C VAL A 459 1.74 0.02 8.34
N ASP A 460 0.81 0.24 9.26
CA ASP A 460 -0.61 0.30 8.93
C ASP A 460 -0.93 1.56 8.14
N ASP A 461 -1.80 1.40 7.13
CA ASP A 461 -2.27 2.49 6.25
C ASP A 461 -1.13 3.32 5.62
N GLY A 462 -0.03 2.65 5.21
CA GLY A 462 1.13 3.32 4.62
C GLY A 462 0.78 4.20 3.44
N LEU A 463 -0.08 3.74 2.53
CA LEU A 463 -0.53 4.51 1.38
C LEU A 463 -1.23 5.81 1.80
N ALA A 464 -2.13 5.76 2.78
CA ALA A 464 -2.84 6.93 3.26
C ALA A 464 -1.94 7.93 4.01
N ARG A 465 -0.95 7.44 4.76
CA ARG A 465 0.07 8.29 5.40
C ARG A 465 0.91 9.03 4.35
N GLY A 466 1.32 8.33 3.31
CA GLY A 466 2.01 8.92 2.18
C GLY A 466 1.14 9.95 1.45
N ALA A 467 -0.14 9.64 1.25
CA ALA A 467 -1.11 10.57 0.66
C ALA A 467 -1.23 11.86 1.47
N ALA A 468 -1.27 11.77 2.80
CA ALA A 468 -1.31 12.96 3.67
C ALA A 468 -0.07 13.84 3.51
N LEU A 469 1.11 13.25 3.45
CA LEU A 469 2.36 13.98 3.22
C LEU A 469 2.40 14.62 1.84
N MET A 470 2.01 13.87 0.82
CA MET A 470 2.02 14.34 -0.56
C MET A 470 0.97 15.44 -0.77
N GLY A 471 -0.23 15.27 -0.22
CA GLY A 471 -1.29 16.29 -0.26
C GLY A 471 -0.84 17.60 0.35
N ARG A 472 -0.14 17.55 1.47
CA ARG A 472 0.47 18.75 2.08
C ARG A 472 1.50 19.40 1.17
N CYS A 473 2.36 18.61 0.54
CA CYS A 473 3.34 19.12 -0.43
C CYS A 473 2.66 19.78 -1.63
N MET A 474 1.68 19.12 -2.21
CA MET A 474 0.99 19.59 -3.41
C MET A 474 0.13 20.81 -3.16
N ASN A 475 -0.57 20.89 -2.03
CA ASN A 475 -1.41 22.02 -1.69
C ASN A 475 -0.62 23.32 -1.55
N SER A 476 0.65 23.25 -1.15
CA SER A 476 1.50 24.44 -1.02
C SER A 476 2.27 24.80 -2.29
N LEU A 477 2.22 23.96 -3.34
CA LEU A 477 2.82 24.29 -4.64
C LEU A 477 2.14 25.50 -5.28
N GLY A 478 2.96 26.46 -5.70
CA GLY A 478 2.49 27.63 -6.42
C GLY A 478 1.91 28.75 -5.55
N LYS A 479 1.86 28.65 -4.23
CA LYS A 479 1.53 29.77 -3.35
C LYS A 479 2.69 30.77 -3.32
N PRO A 480 2.41 32.11 -3.32
CA PRO A 480 3.46 33.14 -3.39
C PRO A 480 4.56 32.97 -2.34
N ASN A 481 4.20 32.58 -1.12
CA ASN A 481 5.13 32.35 -0.01
C ASN A 481 5.76 30.97 0.01
N HIS A 482 5.27 30.05 -0.82
CA HIS A 482 5.72 28.65 -0.91
C HIS A 482 5.66 28.16 -2.35
N PRO A 483 6.41 28.77 -3.28
CA PRO A 483 6.30 28.44 -4.71
C PRO A 483 6.70 27.00 -5.04
N ILE A 484 7.42 26.33 -4.14
CA ILE A 484 7.95 24.98 -4.31
C ILE A 484 7.21 23.95 -3.42
N GLY A 485 6.21 24.40 -2.64
CA GLY A 485 5.51 23.53 -1.69
C GLY A 485 6.33 23.22 -0.43
N GLY A 486 5.66 22.69 0.58
CA GLY A 486 6.27 22.30 1.85
C GLY A 486 6.40 23.43 2.85
N GLN A 487 5.59 23.38 3.89
CA GLN A 487 5.82 24.20 5.07
C GLN A 487 6.74 23.43 6.03
N HIS A 488 7.61 24.16 6.70
CA HIS A 488 8.63 23.71 7.64
C HIS A 488 9.80 22.89 7.06
N ASN A 489 10.94 23.53 7.04
CA ASN A 489 12.27 23.01 6.72
C ASN A 489 12.45 22.41 5.31
N GLY A 490 11.59 22.74 4.37
CA GLY A 490 11.90 22.63 2.95
C GLY A 490 12.09 21.23 2.37
N LYS A 491 11.68 20.18 3.06
CA LYS A 491 11.92 18.80 2.60
C LYS A 491 10.65 18.12 2.09
N CYS A 492 9.94 18.77 1.16
CA CYS A 492 9.04 18.06 0.30
C CYS A 492 9.83 17.37 -0.82
N ILE A 493 9.55 16.11 -1.09
CA ILE A 493 10.21 15.34 -2.17
C ILE A 493 10.14 16.08 -3.51
N LEU A 494 8.99 16.66 -3.85
CA LEU A 494 8.83 17.47 -5.06
C LEU A 494 9.70 18.72 -5.03
N SER A 495 9.79 19.36 -3.87
CA SER A 495 10.63 20.55 -3.64
C SER A 495 12.12 20.24 -3.82
N GLU A 496 12.59 19.13 -3.29
CA GLU A 496 13.98 18.70 -3.44
C GLU A 496 14.30 18.31 -4.88
N ARG A 497 13.40 17.60 -5.57
CA ARG A 497 13.53 17.28 -6.99
C ARG A 497 13.61 18.54 -7.86
N MET A 498 12.90 19.59 -7.52
CA MET A 498 12.95 20.85 -8.26
C MET A 498 14.25 21.65 -8.04
N LYS A 499 14.97 21.41 -6.94
CA LYS A 499 16.27 22.04 -6.69
C LYS A 499 17.39 21.45 -7.54
N ILE A 500 17.29 20.17 -7.87
CA ILE A 500 18.34 19.44 -8.65
C ILE A 500 18.39 19.91 -10.11
N GLY A 501 17.36 20.55 -10.62
CA GLY A 501 17.29 21.08 -11.98
C GLY A 501 17.67 22.56 -12.11
N ARG A 502 18.26 23.12 -11.07
CA ARG A 502 18.88 24.46 -11.11
C ARG A 502 20.38 24.32 -11.13
#